data_cac92e5cf231f602242245c175e4d9fe
#
_entry.id   cac92e5cf231f602242245c175e4d9fe
#
_cell.length_a   1.000
_cell.length_b   1.000
_cell.length_c   1.000
_cell.angle_alpha   90.00
_cell.angle_beta   90.00
_cell.angle_gamma   90.00
#
_symmetry.space_group_name_H-M   'P 1'
#
loop_
_entity.id
_entity.type
_entity.pdbx_description
1 polymer ?
#
loop_
_entity_poly.entity_id
_entity_poly.type
_entity_poly.pdbx_seq_one_letter_code
_entity_poly.pdbx_strand_id
1 'polypeptide(L)'
;MRGYSEVVYMKAEHSHEHTKSVLNRISRAIGHMNAVKKMVEEGRDCSDILIQLSAVRAEITNVSKVILKDHIDHCIVHAVLEKDEAAITDLKGAIDKLL
;
A
#
# COMPACT_ATOMS: atom_id res chain seq x y z
N MET A 1 14.27 5.18 11.81
CA MET A 1 12.91 4.59 11.77
C MET A 1 12.06 4.93 12.98
N ARG A 2 12.64 5.61 13.94
CA ARG A 2 11.87 6.01 15.12
C ARG A 2 10.67 6.89 14.76
N GLY A 3 10.88 7.88 13.90
CA GLY A 3 9.79 8.75 13.48
C GLY A 3 8.67 7.98 12.77
N TYR A 4 9.04 6.93 12.06
CA TYR A 4 8.07 6.07 11.41
C TYR A 4 7.18 5.38 12.45
N SER A 5 7.78 4.86 13.52
CA SER A 5 7.03 4.21 14.58
C SER A 5 6.08 5.18 15.28
N GLU A 6 6.54 6.41 15.49
CA GLU A 6 5.71 7.44 16.12
C GLU A 6 4.52 7.79 15.24
N VAL A 7 4.74 7.89 13.92
CA VAL A 7 3.66 8.18 12.98
C VAL A 7 2.60 7.07 13.04
N VAL A 8 3.02 5.82 13.05
CA VAL A 8 2.09 4.69 13.14
C VAL A 8 1.31 4.75 14.44
N TYR A 9 2.00 5.01 15.54
CA TYR A 9 1.37 5.09 16.84
C TYR A 9 0.34 6.23 16.90
N MET A 10 0.71 7.40 16.40
CA MET A 10 -0.17 8.56 16.41
C MET A 10 -1.43 8.35 15.58
N LYS A 11 -1.36 7.44 14.61
CA LYS A 11 -2.50 7.13 13.76
C LYS A 11 -3.33 5.96 14.28
N ALA A 12 -3.05 5.48 15.49
CA ALA A 12 -3.79 4.36 16.05
C ALA A 12 -5.29 4.66 16.17
N GLU A 13 -5.65 5.90 16.46
CA GLU A 13 -7.04 6.33 16.54
C GLU A 13 -7.75 6.31 15.19
N HIS A 14 -6.96 6.26 14.11
CA HIS A 14 -7.46 6.12 12.75
C HIS A 14 -7.22 4.72 12.21
N SER A 15 -7.04 3.75 13.12
CA SER A 15 -6.78 2.38 12.70
C SER A 15 -7.94 1.85 11.87
N HIS A 16 -7.61 1.03 10.91
CA HIS A 16 -8.57 0.48 9.96
C HIS A 16 -8.78 -0.99 10.24
N GLU A 17 -9.99 -1.47 10.08
CA GLU A 17 -10.30 -2.86 10.36
C GLU A 17 -9.52 -3.83 9.47
N HIS A 18 -8.99 -3.35 8.35
CA HIS A 18 -8.23 -4.16 7.40
C HIS A 18 -6.73 -4.11 7.62
N THR A 19 -6.25 -3.47 8.69
CA THR A 19 -4.81 -3.28 8.91
C THR A 19 -4.04 -4.60 8.88
N LYS A 20 -4.52 -5.62 9.57
CA LYS A 20 -3.83 -6.91 9.59
C LYS A 20 -3.76 -7.54 8.21
N SER A 21 -4.85 -7.48 7.46
CA SER A 21 -4.91 -7.99 6.10
C SER A 21 -3.93 -7.25 5.19
N VAL A 22 -3.88 -5.93 5.32
CA VAL A 22 -2.97 -5.09 4.53
C VAL A 22 -1.51 -5.46 4.85
N LEU A 23 -1.16 -5.59 6.12
CA LEU A 23 0.20 -5.96 6.50
C LEU A 23 0.58 -7.34 5.97
N ASN A 24 -0.35 -8.30 6.00
CA ASN A 24 -0.09 -9.62 5.46
C ASN A 24 0.13 -9.58 3.95
N ARG A 25 -0.64 -8.76 3.23
CA ARG A 25 -0.48 -8.59 1.78
C ARG A 25 0.86 -7.95 1.45
N ILE A 26 1.26 -6.94 2.21
CA ILE A 26 2.55 -6.29 2.04
C ILE A 26 3.69 -7.28 2.29
N SER A 27 3.60 -8.07 3.36
CA SER A 27 4.61 -9.08 3.67
C SER A 27 4.77 -10.10 2.55
N ARG A 28 3.65 -10.52 1.95
CA ARG A 28 3.69 -11.44 0.82
C ARG A 28 4.34 -10.80 -0.41
N ALA A 29 4.04 -9.53 -0.67
CA ALA A 29 4.66 -8.82 -1.78
C ALA A 29 6.17 -8.68 -1.57
N ILE A 30 6.60 -8.41 -0.33
CA ILE A 30 8.02 -8.34 0.01
C ILE A 30 8.70 -9.69 -0.25
N GLY A 31 8.09 -10.77 0.22
CA GLY A 31 8.63 -12.11 0.00
C GLY A 31 8.71 -12.46 -1.48
N HIS A 32 7.68 -12.10 -2.24
CA HIS A 32 7.67 -12.32 -3.68
C HIS A 32 8.77 -11.51 -4.37
N MET A 33 8.97 -10.25 -3.96
CA MET A 33 10.03 -9.42 -4.53
C MET A 33 11.41 -9.97 -4.19
N ASN A 34 11.60 -10.51 -2.99
CA ASN A 34 12.85 -11.19 -2.63
C ASN A 34 13.10 -12.40 -3.51
N ALA A 35 12.06 -13.15 -3.86
CA ALA A 35 12.19 -14.27 -4.78
C ALA A 35 12.61 -13.81 -6.17
N VAL A 36 12.07 -12.69 -6.63
CA VAL A 36 12.47 -12.10 -7.92
C VAL A 36 13.94 -11.68 -7.90
N LYS A 37 14.35 -11.05 -6.81
CA LYS A 37 15.75 -10.67 -6.62
C LYS A 37 16.65 -11.89 -6.76
N LYS A 38 16.29 -13.00 -6.14
CA LYS A 38 17.05 -14.23 -6.24
C LYS A 38 17.10 -14.76 -7.66
N MET A 39 15.99 -14.68 -8.40
CA MET A 39 15.98 -15.08 -9.80
C MET A 39 17.00 -14.29 -10.61
N VAL A 40 17.08 -12.98 -10.39
CA VAL A 40 18.06 -12.12 -11.05
C VAL A 40 19.48 -12.55 -10.69
N GLU A 41 19.73 -12.78 -9.40
CA GLU A 41 21.03 -13.21 -8.93
C GLU A 41 21.47 -14.54 -9.54
N GLU A 42 20.52 -15.43 -9.78
CA GLU A 42 20.77 -16.75 -10.37
C GLU A 42 20.83 -16.74 -11.89
N GLY A 43 20.62 -15.59 -12.49
CA GLY A 43 20.65 -15.49 -13.96
C GLY A 43 19.50 -16.18 -14.66
N ARG A 44 18.31 -16.20 -14.00
CA ARG A 44 17.13 -16.83 -14.59
C ARG A 44 16.69 -16.10 -15.86
N ASP A 45 15.89 -16.76 -16.64
CA ASP A 45 15.41 -16.23 -17.91
C ASP A 45 14.65 -14.91 -17.72
N CYS A 46 14.92 -13.92 -18.58
CA CYS A 46 14.30 -12.61 -18.49
C CYS A 46 12.79 -12.67 -18.58
N SER A 47 12.26 -13.54 -19.42
CA SER A 47 10.80 -13.68 -19.56
C SER A 47 10.16 -14.12 -18.24
N ASP A 48 10.78 -15.07 -17.56
CA ASP A 48 10.28 -15.55 -16.27
C ASP A 48 10.33 -14.46 -15.22
N ILE A 49 11.41 -13.69 -15.20
CA ILE A 49 11.58 -12.58 -14.26
C ILE A 49 10.52 -11.53 -14.48
N LEU A 50 10.27 -11.16 -15.74
CA LEU A 50 9.27 -10.15 -16.10
C LEU A 50 7.85 -10.60 -15.72
N ILE A 51 7.55 -11.88 -15.91
CA ILE A 51 6.26 -12.42 -15.48
C ILE A 51 6.07 -12.28 -13.99
N GLN A 52 7.11 -12.60 -13.22
CA GLN A 52 7.05 -12.49 -11.77
C GLN A 52 6.95 -11.04 -11.31
N LEU A 53 7.66 -10.13 -11.97
CA LEU A 53 7.55 -8.71 -11.66
C LEU A 53 6.14 -8.18 -11.94
N SER A 54 5.53 -8.65 -13.02
CA SER A 54 4.14 -8.29 -13.32
C SER A 54 3.20 -8.74 -12.21
N ALA A 55 3.43 -9.93 -11.65
CA ALA A 55 2.64 -10.42 -10.53
C ALA A 55 2.86 -9.59 -9.27
N VAL A 56 4.10 -9.20 -8.97
CA VAL A 56 4.39 -8.32 -7.83
C VAL A 56 3.68 -6.98 -8.01
N ARG A 57 3.74 -6.42 -9.20
CA ARG A 57 3.05 -5.16 -9.51
C ARG A 57 1.55 -5.27 -9.23
N ALA A 58 0.93 -6.37 -9.63
CA ALA A 58 -0.49 -6.60 -9.38
C ALA A 58 -0.79 -6.68 -7.88
N GLU A 59 0.09 -7.33 -7.12
CA GLU A 59 -0.07 -7.42 -5.66
C GLU A 59 -0.01 -6.05 -5.00
N ILE A 60 0.93 -5.20 -5.45
CA ILE A 60 1.06 -3.84 -4.93
C ILE A 60 -0.19 -3.02 -5.28
N THR A 61 -0.65 -3.12 -6.51
CA THR A 61 -1.86 -2.43 -6.94
C THR A 61 -3.06 -2.85 -6.10
N ASN A 62 -3.19 -4.14 -5.82
CA ASN A 62 -4.32 -4.65 -5.05
C ASN A 62 -4.28 -4.16 -3.60
N VAL A 63 -3.12 -4.14 -2.96
CA VAL A 63 -3.03 -3.64 -1.60
C VAL A 63 -3.30 -2.14 -1.55
N SER A 64 -2.87 -1.41 -2.58
CA SER A 64 -3.16 0.02 -2.69
C SER A 64 -4.66 0.29 -2.77
N LYS A 65 -5.38 -0.55 -3.52
CA LYS A 65 -6.84 -0.43 -3.62
C LYS A 65 -7.53 -0.70 -2.29
N VAL A 66 -7.05 -1.68 -1.53
CA VAL A 66 -7.61 -1.98 -0.21
C VAL A 66 -7.41 -0.79 0.72
N ILE A 67 -6.21 -0.22 0.73
CA ILE A 67 -5.90 0.95 1.55
C ILE A 67 -6.78 2.14 1.15
N LEU A 68 -6.90 2.39 -0.14
CA LEU A 68 -7.69 3.52 -0.64
C LEU A 68 -9.16 3.37 -0.24
N LYS A 69 -9.72 2.19 -0.44
CA LYS A 69 -11.11 1.93 -0.08
C LYS A 69 -11.34 2.13 1.40
N ASP A 70 -10.44 1.60 2.23
CA ASP A 70 -10.55 1.71 3.67
C ASP A 70 -10.45 3.18 4.11
N HIS A 71 -9.57 3.94 3.45
CA HIS A 71 -9.41 5.37 3.73
C HIS A 71 -10.67 6.15 3.38
N ILE A 72 -11.29 5.83 2.24
CA ILE A 72 -12.54 6.47 1.86
C ILE A 72 -13.64 6.14 2.87
N ASP A 73 -13.75 4.88 3.27
CA ASP A 73 -14.82 4.42 4.15
C ASP A 73 -14.70 5.01 5.57
N HIS A 74 -13.50 5.19 6.07
CA HIS A 74 -13.29 5.53 7.49
C HIS A 74 -12.69 6.91 7.75
N CYS A 75 -11.90 7.43 6.84
CA CYS A 75 -11.19 8.68 7.07
C CYS A 75 -11.74 9.84 6.26
N ILE A 76 -11.99 9.62 4.97
CA ILE A 76 -12.36 10.73 4.09
C ILE A 76 -13.80 11.17 4.30
N VAL A 77 -14.69 10.25 4.63
CA VAL A 77 -16.07 10.59 4.94
C VAL A 77 -16.11 11.54 6.13
N HIS A 78 -15.31 11.24 7.15
CA HIS A 78 -15.18 12.09 8.33
C HIS A 78 -14.64 13.48 7.95
N ALA A 79 -13.59 13.51 7.11
CA ALA A 79 -13.01 14.77 6.66
C ALA A 79 -14.02 15.62 5.88
N VAL A 80 -14.85 14.99 5.07
CA VAL A 80 -15.90 15.70 4.32
C VAL A 80 -16.92 16.32 5.28
N LEU A 81 -17.36 15.55 6.26
CA LEU A 81 -18.33 16.02 7.25
C LEU A 81 -17.76 17.18 8.08
N GLU A 82 -16.48 17.19 8.35
CA GLU A 82 -15.83 18.25 9.11
C GLU A 82 -15.26 19.36 8.23
N LYS A 83 -15.48 19.26 6.92
CA LYS A 83 -14.99 20.25 5.94
C LYS A 83 -13.48 20.39 5.98
N ASP A 84 -12.77 19.28 6.15
CA ASP A 84 -11.32 19.25 6.15
C ASP A 84 -10.82 19.17 4.70
N GLU A 85 -10.67 20.33 4.08
CA GLU A 85 -10.28 20.42 2.67
C GLU A 85 -8.85 19.94 2.43
N ALA A 86 -7.97 20.10 3.42
CA ALA A 86 -6.59 19.65 3.29
C ALA A 86 -6.53 18.12 3.16
N ALA A 87 -7.30 17.40 3.96
CA ALA A 87 -7.34 15.93 3.89
C ALA A 87 -7.88 15.48 2.54
N ILE A 88 -8.89 16.16 2.02
CA ILE A 88 -9.49 15.82 0.72
C ILE A 88 -8.50 16.07 -0.41
N THR A 89 -7.79 17.19 -0.36
CA THR A 89 -6.78 17.55 -1.36
C THR A 89 -5.64 16.53 -1.34
N ASP A 90 -5.19 16.13 -0.15
CA ASP A 90 -4.13 15.14 -0.01
C ASP A 90 -4.55 13.80 -0.62
N LEU A 91 -5.79 13.39 -0.40
CA LEU A 91 -6.30 12.14 -0.99
C LEU A 91 -6.32 12.21 -2.51
N LYS A 92 -6.77 13.32 -3.07
CA LYS A 92 -6.77 13.50 -4.53
C LYS A 92 -5.37 13.39 -5.10
N GLY A 93 -4.39 14.00 -4.43
CA GLY A 93 -2.99 13.91 -4.83
C GLY A 93 -2.46 12.47 -4.78
N ALA A 94 -2.85 11.73 -3.74
CA ALA A 94 -2.43 10.34 -3.61
C ALA A 94 -3.04 9.48 -4.70
N ILE A 95 -4.30 9.70 -5.06
CA ILE A 95 -4.95 8.97 -6.15
C ILE A 95 -4.25 9.23 -7.46
N ASP A 96 -3.90 10.48 -7.74
CA ASP A 96 -3.19 10.84 -8.96
C ASP A 96 -1.85 10.11 -9.08
N LYS A 97 -1.13 9.98 -7.98
CA LYS A 97 0.15 9.26 -7.96
C LYS A 97 -0.02 7.75 -8.12
N LEU A 98 -1.13 7.22 -7.62
CA LEU A 98 -1.40 5.79 -7.70
C LEU A 98 -1.77 5.38 -9.13
N LEU A 99 -2.50 6.21 -9.83
CA LEU A 99 -2.97 5.94 -11.18
C LEU A 99 -1.98 6.45 -12.24
#